data_bd86727158a4a4618d1bf92e1669bf87
#
_entry.id   bd86727158a4a4618d1bf92e1669bf87
#
_cell.length_a   1.000
_cell.length_b   1.000
_cell.length_c   1.000
_cell.angle_alpha   90.00
_cell.angle_beta   90.00
_cell.angle_gamma   90.00
#
_symmetry.space_group_name_H-M   'P 1'
#
loop_
_entity.id
_entity.type
_entity.pdbx_description
1 polymer ?
#
loop_
_entity_poly.entity_id
_entity_poly.type
_entity_poly.pdbx_seq_one_letter_code
_entity_poly.pdbx_strand_id
1 'polypeptide(L)'
;MADESYEGVDLDEVREIQRFDPDYRRTHIGASEWPAICGLSPFRAPIDVWAAKVGGEDGNVSSEEIDLGLDLESGILANLVRRLGVPLVGDRQVTHEHPTQRHLCATPDGELVDGDLAEIKVSGWFGRPASLVDWGEPGTDEVPEHVMGQVQAAMHVTRAARLASLSGLDGPQRCHVGAFLPRRGVCVYTVVYDEDLARMLEERVETFWRHVQANEPPPPDASEGYIKPLARRYTAPSKA
;
A
#
# COMPACT_ATOMS: atom_id res chain seq x y z
N MET A 1 -10.74 -25.64 -37.88
CA MET A 1 -11.48 -24.59 -37.16
C MET A 1 -10.46 -23.88 -36.29
N ALA A 2 -10.34 -22.59 -36.51
CA ALA A 2 -9.22 -21.77 -36.21
C ALA A 2 -8.95 -21.67 -34.70
N ASP A 3 -7.73 -22.00 -34.37
CA ASP A 3 -7.03 -21.58 -33.18
C ASP A 3 -6.75 -20.07 -33.35
N GLU A 4 -7.57 -19.22 -32.74
CA GLU A 4 -7.25 -17.82 -32.60
C GLU A 4 -6.31 -17.70 -31.44
N SER A 5 -5.02 -17.84 -31.75
CA SER A 5 -3.92 -17.44 -30.92
C SER A 5 -4.07 -15.93 -30.62
N TYR A 6 -4.42 -15.58 -29.39
CA TYR A 6 -4.22 -14.24 -28.87
C TYR A 6 -2.71 -13.98 -28.78
N GLU A 7 -2.13 -13.51 -29.89
CA GLU A 7 -0.78 -13.01 -29.89
C GLU A 7 -0.70 -11.72 -29.07
N GLY A 8 0.01 -11.80 -27.93
CA GLY A 8 1.04 -10.81 -27.63
C GLY A 8 0.62 -9.47 -27.05
N VAL A 9 -0.05 -9.45 -25.93
CA VAL A 9 0.28 -8.42 -24.93
C VAL A 9 0.90 -9.17 -23.77
N ASP A 10 2.19 -8.92 -23.50
CA ASP A 10 2.85 -9.39 -22.30
C ASP A 10 2.20 -8.64 -21.13
N LEU A 11 1.37 -9.35 -20.43
CA LEU A 11 0.53 -8.78 -19.39
C LEU A 11 1.34 -8.55 -18.10
N ASP A 12 2.54 -9.10 -18.01
CA ASP A 12 3.51 -8.74 -16.96
C ASP A 12 4.12 -7.36 -17.28
N GLU A 13 4.33 -7.04 -18.55
CA GLU A 13 4.75 -5.71 -19.01
C GLU A 13 3.67 -4.63 -18.76
N VAL A 14 2.39 -4.95 -18.94
CA VAL A 14 1.27 -4.03 -18.64
C VAL A 14 1.13 -3.77 -17.13
N ARG A 15 1.42 -4.76 -16.28
CA ARG A 15 1.42 -4.64 -14.82
C ARG A 15 2.51 -3.72 -14.31
N GLU A 16 3.70 -3.91 -14.83
CA GLU A 16 4.86 -3.07 -14.50
C GLU A 16 4.60 -1.61 -14.90
N ILE A 17 3.99 -1.39 -16.07
CA ILE A 17 3.65 -0.06 -16.57
C ILE A 17 2.62 0.64 -15.67
N GLN A 18 1.53 -0.01 -15.24
CA GLN A 18 0.50 0.63 -14.40
C GLN A 18 0.98 0.89 -12.97
N ARG A 19 1.75 -0.02 -12.38
CA ARG A 19 2.31 0.13 -11.03
C ARG A 19 3.33 1.27 -10.95
N PHE A 20 4.02 1.55 -12.05
CA PHE A 20 5.09 2.56 -12.14
C PHE A 20 4.76 3.74 -13.06
N ASP A 21 3.53 3.83 -13.60
CA ASP A 21 3.12 4.98 -14.40
C ASP A 21 3.09 6.26 -13.53
N PRO A 22 4.05 7.19 -13.74
CA PRO A 22 4.12 8.43 -12.96
C PRO A 22 2.89 9.31 -13.13
N ASP A 23 2.25 9.27 -14.30
CA ASP A 23 1.07 10.09 -14.58
C ASP A 23 -0.15 9.54 -13.85
N TYR A 24 -0.32 8.22 -13.82
CA TYR A 24 -1.34 7.59 -13.00
C TYR A 24 -1.14 7.91 -11.52
N ARG A 25 0.09 7.78 -11.02
CA ARG A 25 0.42 8.07 -9.60
C ARG A 25 0.21 9.54 -9.23
N ARG A 26 0.37 10.48 -10.15
CA ARG A 26 0.07 11.90 -9.89
C ARG A 26 -1.42 12.19 -9.76
N THR A 27 -2.25 11.45 -10.46
CA THR A 27 -3.69 11.65 -10.51
C THR A 27 -4.47 10.75 -9.55
N HIS A 28 -3.80 9.79 -8.89
CA HIS A 28 -4.43 8.86 -7.96
C HIS A 28 -3.67 8.79 -6.63
N ILE A 29 -4.39 8.45 -5.57
CA ILE A 29 -3.85 8.15 -4.25
C ILE A 29 -4.01 6.64 -4.01
N GLY A 30 -2.90 5.92 -3.96
CA GLY A 30 -2.87 4.50 -3.66
C GLY A 30 -3.07 4.22 -2.17
N ALA A 31 -3.62 3.06 -1.83
CA ALA A 31 -3.81 2.64 -0.44
C ALA A 31 -2.52 2.72 0.40
N SER A 32 -1.36 2.48 -0.20
CA SER A 32 -0.04 2.57 0.45
C SER A 32 0.38 4.01 0.82
N GLU A 33 -0.29 5.03 0.27
CA GLU A 33 -0.01 6.44 0.58
C GLU A 33 -0.88 6.97 1.73
N TRP A 34 -2.01 6.30 2.04
CA TRP A 34 -2.91 6.73 3.12
C TRP A 34 -2.21 6.87 4.47
N PRO A 35 -1.34 5.93 4.89
CA PRO A 35 -0.63 6.08 6.16
C PRO A 35 0.22 7.35 6.22
N ALA A 36 0.90 7.72 5.12
CA ALA A 36 1.69 8.94 5.07
C ALA A 36 0.82 10.20 5.15
N ILE A 37 -0.31 10.21 4.44
CA ILE A 37 -1.27 11.32 4.44
C ILE A 37 -1.92 11.48 5.83
N CYS A 38 -2.19 10.36 6.51
CA CYS A 38 -2.84 10.35 7.82
C CYS A 38 -1.88 10.50 9.01
N GLY A 39 -0.57 10.67 8.77
CA GLY A 39 0.42 10.83 9.84
C GLY A 39 0.79 9.53 10.57
N LEU A 40 0.40 8.37 10.04
CA LEU A 40 0.70 7.05 10.59
C LEU A 40 2.02 6.46 10.09
N SER A 41 2.62 7.05 9.05
CA SER A 41 3.87 6.55 8.46
C SER A 41 5.08 7.10 9.19
N PRO A 42 6.02 6.24 9.62
CA PRO A 42 7.30 6.70 10.15
C PRO A 42 8.32 7.07 9.06
N PHE A 43 7.97 6.87 7.78
CA PHE A 43 8.88 7.00 6.65
C PHE A 43 8.63 8.26 5.80
N ARG A 44 7.38 8.65 5.64
CA ARG A 44 6.93 9.76 4.78
C ARG A 44 5.90 10.61 5.50
N ALA A 45 5.91 11.90 5.22
CA ALA A 45 4.93 12.87 5.69
C ALA A 45 3.92 13.23 4.58
N PRO A 46 2.78 13.87 4.94
CA PRO A 46 1.82 14.36 3.94
C PRO A 46 2.45 15.27 2.87
N ILE A 47 3.41 16.10 3.28
CA ILE A 47 4.11 17.02 2.35
C ILE A 47 4.93 16.28 1.28
N ASP A 48 5.49 15.10 1.61
CA ASP A 48 6.25 14.30 0.65
C ASP A 48 5.32 13.68 -0.41
N VAL A 49 4.12 13.27 0.01
CA VAL A 49 3.09 12.77 -0.90
C VAL A 49 2.57 13.91 -1.78
N TRP A 50 2.29 15.08 -1.19
CA TRP A 50 1.84 16.25 -1.94
C TRP A 50 2.85 16.67 -3.01
N ALA A 51 4.13 16.78 -2.66
CA ALA A 51 5.18 17.14 -3.61
C ALA A 51 5.27 16.17 -4.81
N ALA A 52 5.09 14.88 -4.56
CA ALA A 52 5.04 13.87 -5.63
C ALA A 52 3.80 14.02 -6.54
N LYS A 53 2.64 14.46 -5.99
CA LYS A 53 1.41 14.64 -6.78
C LYS A 53 1.45 15.90 -7.65
N VAL A 54 1.98 17.01 -7.14
CA VAL A 54 1.97 18.29 -7.87
C VAL A 54 3.13 18.49 -8.86
N GLY A 55 3.94 17.47 -9.09
CA GLY A 55 4.99 17.49 -10.11
C GLY A 55 6.37 17.90 -9.57
N GLY A 56 6.56 17.75 -8.27
CA GLY A 56 7.89 17.74 -7.66
C GLY A 56 8.68 16.50 -8.09
N GLU A 57 9.90 16.39 -7.59
CA GLU A 57 10.76 15.24 -7.83
C GLU A 57 10.00 13.95 -7.53
N ASP A 58 10.09 12.97 -8.41
CA ASP A 58 9.55 11.65 -8.18
C ASP A 58 10.07 11.14 -6.83
N GLY A 59 9.19 11.07 -5.84
CA GLY A 59 9.50 10.57 -4.51
C GLY A 59 9.80 9.07 -4.49
N ASN A 60 10.11 8.52 -5.63
CA ASN A 60 10.54 7.15 -5.84
C ASN A 60 12.02 7.04 -5.48
N VAL A 61 12.32 7.09 -4.19
CA VAL A 61 13.64 6.70 -3.69
C VAL A 61 13.66 5.18 -3.77
N SER A 62 14.16 4.63 -4.89
CA SER A 62 14.59 3.24 -4.91
C SER A 62 15.65 3.07 -3.82
N SER A 63 15.47 2.07 -2.99
CA SER A 63 16.44 1.66 -2.01
C SER A 63 16.60 0.15 -2.11
N GLU A 64 17.78 -0.33 -1.75
CA GLU A 64 18.06 -1.78 -1.71
C GLU A 64 17.01 -2.56 -0.89
N GLU A 65 16.39 -1.91 0.11
CA GLU A 65 15.32 -2.48 0.91
C GLU A 65 14.00 -2.64 0.11
N ILE A 66 13.70 -1.66 -0.75
CA ILE A 66 12.52 -1.71 -1.63
C ILE A 66 12.72 -2.77 -2.71
N ASP A 67 13.89 -2.80 -3.34
CA ASP A 67 14.21 -3.75 -4.39
C ASP A 67 14.18 -5.20 -3.85
N LEU A 68 14.77 -5.43 -2.68
CA LEU A 68 14.68 -6.72 -1.99
C LEU A 68 13.23 -7.10 -1.65
N GLY A 69 12.42 -6.12 -1.25
CA GLY A 69 10.99 -6.32 -0.97
C GLY A 69 10.25 -6.86 -2.20
N LEU A 70 10.47 -6.25 -3.35
CA LEU A 70 9.88 -6.65 -4.62
C LEU A 70 10.34 -8.04 -5.05
N ASP A 71 11.64 -8.33 -4.95
CA ASP A 71 12.20 -9.63 -5.30
C ASP A 71 11.65 -10.79 -4.46
N LEU A 72 11.34 -10.53 -3.19
CA LEU A 72 10.83 -11.53 -2.25
C LEU A 72 9.30 -11.66 -2.25
N GLU A 73 8.57 -10.69 -2.78
CA GLU A 73 7.10 -10.58 -2.69
C GLU A 73 6.39 -11.88 -3.13
N SER A 74 6.74 -12.39 -4.32
CA SER A 74 6.10 -13.59 -4.87
C SER A 74 6.32 -14.85 -4.00
N GLY A 75 7.52 -15.01 -3.48
CA GLY A 75 7.86 -16.15 -2.62
C GLY A 75 7.15 -16.08 -1.26
N ILE A 76 7.01 -14.89 -0.68
CA ILE A 76 6.30 -14.67 0.58
C ILE A 76 4.80 -14.87 0.36
N LEU A 77 4.23 -14.36 -0.74
CA LEU A 77 2.83 -14.54 -1.10
C LEU A 77 2.49 -16.03 -1.26
N ALA A 78 3.31 -16.78 -1.99
CA ALA A 78 3.14 -18.23 -2.13
C ALA A 78 3.20 -18.97 -0.77
N ASN A 79 4.07 -18.51 0.15
CA ASN A 79 4.14 -19.04 1.50
C ASN A 79 2.87 -18.73 2.32
N LEU A 80 2.37 -17.50 2.22
CA LEU A 80 1.14 -17.07 2.87
C LEU A 80 -0.05 -17.90 2.40
N VAL A 81 -0.28 -18.00 1.10
CA VAL A 81 -1.35 -18.78 0.46
C VAL A 81 -1.32 -20.25 0.92
N ARG A 82 -0.14 -20.87 0.92
CA ARG A 82 0.02 -22.25 1.39
C ARG A 82 -0.36 -22.41 2.87
N ARG A 83 -0.05 -21.44 3.73
CA ARG A 83 -0.38 -21.47 5.16
C ARG A 83 -1.87 -21.27 5.42
N LEU A 84 -2.49 -20.38 4.65
CA LEU A 84 -3.93 -20.12 4.75
C LEU A 84 -4.75 -21.29 4.17
N GLY A 85 -4.22 -22.02 3.21
CA GLY A 85 -4.94 -23.04 2.47
C GLY A 85 -6.03 -22.47 1.55
N VAL A 86 -5.98 -21.16 1.27
CA VAL A 86 -6.94 -20.43 0.41
C VAL A 86 -6.20 -19.97 -0.84
N PRO A 87 -6.62 -20.39 -2.06
CA PRO A 87 -5.98 -20.00 -3.30
C PRO A 87 -6.18 -18.51 -3.64
N LEU A 88 -5.30 -17.99 -4.52
CA LEU A 88 -5.48 -16.68 -5.16
C LEU A 88 -6.54 -16.73 -6.26
N VAL A 89 -7.19 -15.59 -6.50
CA VAL A 89 -8.03 -15.34 -7.67
C VAL A 89 -7.12 -14.96 -8.84
N GLY A 90 -6.59 -15.95 -9.54
CA GLY A 90 -5.64 -15.72 -10.63
C GLY A 90 -4.22 -15.45 -10.15
N ASP A 91 -3.36 -15.07 -11.09
CA ASP A 91 -1.93 -14.86 -10.92
C ASP A 91 -1.53 -13.38 -11.00
N ARG A 92 -2.49 -12.47 -11.05
CA ARG A 92 -2.28 -11.04 -11.31
C ARG A 92 -2.82 -10.16 -10.20
N GLN A 93 -2.07 -9.11 -9.90
CA GLN A 93 -2.54 -8.00 -9.08
C GLN A 93 -3.57 -7.18 -9.90
N VAL A 94 -4.67 -6.80 -9.27
CA VAL A 94 -5.72 -5.97 -9.87
C VAL A 94 -5.77 -4.63 -9.15
N THR A 95 -5.74 -3.55 -9.93
CA THR A 95 -5.98 -2.21 -9.38
C THR A 95 -7.47 -1.94 -9.34
N HIS A 96 -7.97 -1.65 -8.16
CA HIS A 96 -9.34 -1.21 -7.92
C HIS A 96 -9.38 0.31 -7.77
N GLU A 97 -10.32 0.96 -8.45
CA GLU A 97 -10.62 2.38 -8.26
C GLU A 97 -11.91 2.54 -7.47
N HIS A 98 -11.94 3.51 -6.57
CA HIS A 98 -13.17 3.81 -5.83
C HIS A 98 -14.24 4.36 -6.79
N PRO A 99 -15.49 3.86 -6.78
CA PRO A 99 -16.47 4.12 -7.84
C PRO A 99 -16.90 5.59 -7.94
N THR A 100 -16.87 6.33 -6.85
CA THR A 100 -17.26 7.75 -6.79
C THR A 100 -16.08 8.68 -6.61
N GLN A 101 -15.06 8.28 -5.87
CA GLN A 101 -13.82 9.04 -5.61
C GLN A 101 -12.69 8.44 -6.46
N ARG A 102 -12.76 8.61 -7.76
CA ARG A 102 -11.92 7.94 -8.74
C ARG A 102 -10.42 8.15 -8.58
N HIS A 103 -10.00 9.16 -7.84
CA HIS A 103 -8.61 9.38 -7.47
C HIS A 103 -8.11 8.45 -6.36
N LEU A 104 -8.98 7.66 -5.73
CA LEU A 104 -8.57 6.66 -4.74
C LEU A 104 -8.46 5.29 -5.42
N CYS A 105 -7.31 4.65 -5.24
CA CYS A 105 -7.08 3.32 -5.79
C CYS A 105 -6.38 2.39 -4.79
N ALA A 106 -6.50 1.08 -5.04
CA ALA A 106 -5.83 0.04 -4.29
C ALA A 106 -5.39 -1.08 -5.23
N THR A 107 -4.17 -1.54 -5.04
CA THR A 107 -3.62 -2.71 -5.73
C THR A 107 -3.09 -3.66 -4.65
N PRO A 108 -3.93 -4.56 -4.11
CA PRO A 108 -3.47 -5.56 -3.16
C PRO A 108 -2.47 -6.53 -3.80
N ASP A 109 -1.55 -7.08 -3.00
CA ASP A 109 -0.57 -8.05 -3.49
C ASP A 109 -1.22 -9.38 -3.91
N GLY A 110 -2.41 -9.66 -3.40
CA GLY A 110 -3.23 -10.78 -3.81
C GLY A 110 -4.69 -10.65 -3.40
N GLU A 111 -5.55 -11.29 -4.19
CA GLU A 111 -6.96 -11.48 -3.86
C GLU A 111 -7.22 -12.98 -3.69
N LEU A 112 -7.89 -13.37 -2.61
CA LEU A 112 -8.17 -14.77 -2.30
C LEU A 112 -9.56 -15.17 -2.80
N VAL A 113 -9.74 -16.48 -3.10
CA VAL A 113 -11.02 -16.99 -3.63
C VAL A 113 -12.18 -16.87 -2.64
N ASP A 114 -11.92 -16.69 -1.35
CA ASP A 114 -12.92 -16.42 -0.31
C ASP A 114 -13.29 -14.92 -0.22
N GLY A 115 -12.68 -14.08 -1.04
CA GLY A 115 -12.93 -12.64 -1.12
C GLY A 115 -11.99 -11.78 -0.28
N ASP A 116 -11.20 -12.37 0.61
CA ASP A 116 -10.23 -11.66 1.43
C ASP A 116 -9.00 -11.19 0.62
N LEU A 117 -8.22 -10.28 1.17
CA LEU A 117 -7.01 -9.75 0.53
C LEU A 117 -5.75 -10.33 1.16
N ALA A 118 -4.67 -10.29 0.39
CA ALA A 118 -3.32 -10.56 0.86
C ALA A 118 -2.43 -9.33 0.65
N GLU A 119 -1.59 -9.03 1.64
CA GLU A 119 -0.60 -7.96 1.61
C GLU A 119 0.74 -8.50 2.07
N ILE A 120 1.83 -8.14 1.40
CA ILE A 120 3.18 -8.63 1.69
C ILE A 120 4.04 -7.51 2.24
N LYS A 121 4.79 -7.81 3.29
CA LYS A 121 5.74 -6.88 3.89
C LYS A 121 7.08 -7.54 4.13
N VAL A 122 8.14 -6.85 3.75
CA VAL A 122 9.52 -7.16 4.15
C VAL A 122 9.98 -6.06 5.08
N SER A 123 10.34 -6.36 6.31
CA SER A 123 10.60 -5.34 7.32
C SER A 123 11.81 -5.69 8.20
N GLY A 124 12.56 -4.66 8.59
CA GLY A 124 13.59 -4.76 9.62
C GLY A 124 14.95 -5.32 9.19
N TRP A 125 15.21 -5.51 7.90
CA TRP A 125 16.46 -6.11 7.40
C TRP A 125 17.65 -5.15 7.34
N PHE A 126 17.40 -3.85 7.15
CA PHE A 126 18.45 -2.84 6.97
C PHE A 126 18.60 -1.91 8.19
N GLY A 127 18.81 -2.49 9.38
CA GLY A 127 19.37 -1.75 10.51
C GLY A 127 18.42 -0.84 11.28
N ARG A 128 17.12 -1.02 11.21
CA ARG A 128 16.14 -0.33 12.07
C ARG A 128 15.49 -1.30 13.06
N PRO A 129 16.05 -1.47 14.27
CA PRO A 129 15.45 -2.34 15.30
C PRO A 129 14.02 -1.94 15.66
N ALA A 130 13.68 -0.65 15.56
CA ALA A 130 12.35 -0.13 15.88
C ALA A 130 11.21 -0.75 15.03
N SER A 131 11.48 -1.13 13.78
CA SER A 131 10.46 -1.74 12.92
C SER A 131 10.02 -3.16 13.35
N LEU A 132 10.75 -3.80 14.24
CA LEU A 132 10.38 -5.12 14.78
C LEU A 132 9.53 -5.01 16.05
N VAL A 133 9.61 -3.89 16.75
CA VAL A 133 8.90 -3.68 18.03
C VAL A 133 7.39 -3.53 17.80
N ASP A 134 7.01 -3.05 16.61
CA ASP A 134 5.61 -2.75 16.29
C ASP A 134 4.83 -3.98 15.75
N TRP A 135 5.52 -5.10 15.52
CA TRP A 135 4.89 -6.35 15.10
C TRP A 135 4.60 -7.23 16.32
N GLY A 136 3.34 -7.50 16.58
CA GLY A 136 2.89 -8.39 17.65
C GLY A 136 3.18 -9.86 17.38
N GLU A 137 2.47 -10.75 18.08
CA GLU A 137 2.61 -12.17 17.91
C GLU A 137 1.95 -12.62 16.59
N PRO A 138 2.58 -13.55 15.83
CA PRO A 138 1.97 -14.12 14.65
C PRO A 138 0.61 -14.79 14.97
N GLY A 139 -0.35 -14.61 14.07
CA GLY A 139 -1.73 -15.10 14.25
C GLY A 139 -2.67 -14.07 14.89
N THR A 140 -2.18 -12.87 15.27
CA THR A 140 -2.99 -11.75 15.76
C THR A 140 -3.24 -10.74 14.65
N ASP A 141 -3.86 -9.61 14.99
CA ASP A 141 -4.02 -8.41 14.15
C ASP A 141 -3.03 -7.29 14.51
N GLU A 142 -2.09 -7.58 15.41
CA GLU A 142 -1.11 -6.62 15.91
C GLU A 142 -0.02 -6.33 14.85
N VAL A 143 -0.35 -5.46 13.92
CA VAL A 143 0.57 -4.96 12.88
C VAL A 143 0.93 -3.49 13.14
N PRO A 144 2.07 -2.98 12.60
CA PRO A 144 2.42 -1.56 12.72
C PRO A 144 1.30 -0.64 12.19
N GLU A 145 1.13 0.54 12.80
CA GLU A 145 0.07 1.49 12.46
C GLU A 145 0.03 1.84 10.96
N HIS A 146 1.19 1.99 10.32
CA HIS A 146 1.27 2.27 8.90
C HIS A 146 0.81 1.08 8.04
N VAL A 147 1.01 -0.15 8.49
CA VAL A 147 0.49 -1.35 7.82
C VAL A 147 -1.01 -1.44 8.05
N MET A 148 -1.49 -1.20 9.28
CA MET A 148 -2.92 -1.13 9.59
C MET A 148 -3.64 -0.13 8.68
N GLY A 149 -3.13 1.11 8.59
CA GLY A 149 -3.71 2.13 7.72
C GLY A 149 -3.74 1.73 6.24
N GLN A 150 -2.69 1.08 5.74
CA GLN A 150 -2.64 0.61 4.35
C GLN A 150 -3.66 -0.49 4.07
N VAL A 151 -3.74 -1.52 4.92
CA VAL A 151 -4.64 -2.65 4.67
C VAL A 151 -6.11 -2.25 4.85
N GLN A 152 -6.42 -1.34 5.77
CA GLN A 152 -7.77 -0.78 5.90
C GLN A 152 -8.15 0.02 4.64
N ALA A 153 -7.25 0.85 4.12
CA ALA A 153 -7.45 1.57 2.87
C ALA A 153 -7.65 0.62 1.68
N ALA A 154 -6.82 -0.42 1.57
CA ALA A 154 -6.92 -1.40 0.49
C ALA A 154 -8.27 -2.14 0.53
N MET A 155 -8.69 -2.61 1.71
CA MET A 155 -9.99 -3.25 1.89
C MET A 155 -11.13 -2.28 1.58
N HIS A 156 -11.05 -1.02 2.01
CA HIS A 156 -12.08 0.00 1.80
C HIS A 156 -12.33 0.27 0.31
N VAL A 157 -11.26 0.58 -0.43
CA VAL A 157 -11.35 0.87 -1.87
C VAL A 157 -11.80 -0.37 -2.66
N THR A 158 -11.22 -1.53 -2.38
CA THR A 158 -11.60 -2.78 -3.06
C THR A 158 -13.06 -3.14 -2.78
N ARG A 159 -13.51 -2.96 -1.52
CA ARG A 159 -14.91 -3.20 -1.12
C ARG A 159 -15.86 -2.29 -1.90
N ALA A 160 -15.58 -0.99 -1.95
CA ALA A 160 -16.39 -0.03 -2.70
C ALA A 160 -16.46 -0.39 -4.20
N ALA A 161 -15.33 -0.74 -4.80
CA ALA A 161 -15.25 -1.14 -6.20
C ALA A 161 -16.06 -2.42 -6.48
N ARG A 162 -15.91 -3.45 -5.66
CA ARG A 162 -16.64 -4.73 -5.83
C ARG A 162 -18.14 -4.56 -5.65
N LEU A 163 -18.59 -3.82 -4.64
CA LEU A 163 -20.02 -3.56 -4.41
C LEU A 163 -20.67 -2.74 -5.54
N ALA A 164 -19.91 -1.88 -6.20
CA ALA A 164 -20.39 -1.13 -7.36
C ALA A 164 -20.36 -1.93 -8.66
N SER A 165 -19.58 -3.00 -8.71
CA SER A 165 -19.48 -3.88 -9.88
C SER A 165 -20.64 -4.88 -9.89
N LEU A 166 -21.01 -5.33 -11.09
CA LEU A 166 -22.00 -6.41 -11.27
C LEU A 166 -21.40 -7.80 -11.01
N SER A 167 -20.21 -7.88 -10.42
CA SER A 167 -19.51 -9.14 -10.21
C SER A 167 -20.19 -10.07 -9.19
N GLY A 168 -21.08 -9.54 -8.35
CA GLY A 168 -21.72 -10.28 -7.27
C GLY A 168 -20.76 -10.70 -6.13
N LEU A 169 -19.55 -10.18 -6.14
CA LEU A 169 -18.57 -10.41 -5.07
C LEU A 169 -18.83 -9.44 -3.92
N ASP A 170 -18.88 -9.98 -2.73
CA ASP A 170 -18.86 -9.17 -1.52
C ASP A 170 -17.50 -8.47 -1.36
N GLY A 171 -17.50 -7.34 -0.66
CA GLY A 171 -16.26 -6.67 -0.32
C GLY A 171 -15.41 -7.51 0.65
N PRO A 172 -14.07 -7.33 0.64
CA PRO A 172 -13.20 -8.05 1.55
C PRO A 172 -13.57 -7.78 3.00
N GLN A 173 -13.52 -8.83 3.82
CA GLN A 173 -13.76 -8.75 5.26
C GLN A 173 -12.44 -8.74 6.03
N ARG A 174 -11.37 -9.32 5.47
CA ARG A 174 -10.06 -9.44 6.08
C ARG A 174 -8.97 -9.17 5.07
N CYS A 175 -7.83 -8.74 5.58
CA CYS A 175 -6.57 -8.73 4.86
C CYS A 175 -5.56 -9.58 5.64
N HIS A 176 -5.00 -10.57 4.98
CA HIS A 176 -3.95 -11.42 5.54
C HIS A 176 -2.59 -10.83 5.18
N VAL A 177 -1.84 -10.43 6.20
CA VAL A 177 -0.52 -9.82 6.03
C VAL A 177 0.57 -10.87 6.19
N GLY A 178 1.31 -11.13 5.12
CA GLY A 178 2.50 -11.97 5.13
C GLY A 178 3.75 -11.11 5.36
N ALA A 179 4.25 -11.07 6.60
CA ALA A 179 5.43 -10.27 6.94
C ALA A 179 6.68 -11.13 7.03
N PHE A 180 7.70 -10.82 6.24
CA PHE A 180 9.02 -11.43 6.37
C PHE A 180 9.89 -10.61 7.32
N LEU A 181 10.10 -11.15 8.51
CA LEU A 181 10.76 -10.47 9.62
C LEU A 181 12.09 -11.17 9.98
N PRO A 182 13.16 -10.41 10.31
CA PRO A 182 14.42 -10.97 10.76
C PRO A 182 14.23 -11.90 11.96
N ARG A 183 14.88 -13.06 11.95
CA ARG A 183 14.83 -14.10 13.00
C ARG A 183 13.47 -14.74 13.23
N ARG A 184 12.37 -14.22 12.68
CA ARG A 184 11.02 -14.79 12.77
C ARG A 184 10.60 -15.50 11.47
N GLY A 185 11.23 -15.17 10.32
CA GLY A 185 10.83 -15.66 9.01
C GLY A 185 9.50 -15.05 8.55
N VAL A 186 8.70 -15.80 7.80
CA VAL A 186 7.38 -15.35 7.36
C VAL A 186 6.39 -15.50 8.52
N CYS A 187 5.87 -14.40 8.99
CA CYS A 187 4.81 -14.29 9.99
C CYS A 187 3.50 -13.93 9.30
N VAL A 188 2.38 -14.45 9.78
CA VAL A 188 1.05 -14.19 9.24
C VAL A 188 0.23 -13.45 10.28
N TYR A 189 -0.40 -12.36 9.86
CA TYR A 189 -1.34 -11.56 10.65
C TYR A 189 -2.65 -11.48 9.90
N THR A 190 -3.77 -11.30 10.62
CA THR A 190 -5.09 -11.20 9.99
C THR A 190 -5.81 -9.97 10.52
N VAL A 191 -5.93 -8.96 9.69
CA VAL A 191 -6.62 -7.71 10.02
C VAL A 191 -8.04 -7.77 9.51
N VAL A 192 -9.01 -7.51 10.38
CA VAL A 192 -10.43 -7.40 10.04
C VAL A 192 -10.73 -6.00 9.54
N TYR A 193 -11.61 -5.88 8.55
CA TYR A 193 -12.07 -4.59 8.06
C TYR A 193 -12.84 -3.83 9.14
N ASP A 194 -12.40 -2.62 9.40
CA ASP A 194 -13.04 -1.66 10.31
C ASP A 194 -13.55 -0.46 9.52
N GLU A 195 -14.86 -0.41 9.31
CA GLU A 195 -15.51 0.63 8.51
C GLU A 195 -15.33 2.02 9.11
N ASP A 196 -15.38 2.15 10.43
CA ASP A 196 -15.26 3.45 11.09
C ASP A 196 -13.82 3.98 10.97
N LEU A 197 -12.84 3.12 11.17
CA LEU A 197 -11.43 3.47 10.95
C LEU A 197 -11.18 3.84 9.49
N ALA A 198 -11.66 3.04 8.54
CA ALA A 198 -11.46 3.27 7.12
C ALA A 198 -12.07 4.60 6.67
N ARG A 199 -13.27 4.94 7.12
CA ARG A 199 -13.92 6.24 6.84
C ARG A 199 -13.17 7.42 7.44
N MET A 200 -12.67 7.27 8.66
CA MET A 200 -11.87 8.33 9.29
C MET A 200 -10.58 8.60 8.50
N LEU A 201 -9.94 7.56 7.98
CA LEU A 201 -8.77 7.69 7.11
C LEU A 201 -9.13 8.34 5.77
N GLU A 202 -10.24 7.91 5.15
CA GLU A 202 -10.75 8.46 3.89
C GLU A 202 -11.02 9.97 3.99
N GLU A 203 -11.68 10.45 5.04
CA GLU A 203 -11.94 11.88 5.27
C GLU A 203 -10.66 12.72 5.30
N ARG A 204 -9.59 12.18 5.90
CA ARG A 204 -8.27 12.83 5.91
C ARG A 204 -7.64 12.86 4.52
N VAL A 205 -7.74 11.75 3.80
CA VAL A 205 -7.23 11.64 2.41
C VAL A 205 -7.99 12.57 1.48
N GLU A 206 -9.31 12.70 1.62
CA GLU A 206 -10.13 13.65 0.87
C GLU A 206 -9.74 15.10 1.17
N THR A 207 -9.46 15.40 2.42
CA THR A 207 -8.98 16.74 2.79
C THR A 207 -7.62 17.02 2.17
N PHE A 208 -6.71 16.05 2.21
CA PHE A 208 -5.42 16.15 1.55
C PHE A 208 -5.55 16.31 0.02
N TRP A 209 -6.46 15.58 -0.63
CA TRP A 209 -6.67 15.70 -2.07
C TRP A 209 -7.09 17.10 -2.50
N ARG A 210 -7.88 17.80 -1.68
CA ARG A 210 -8.20 19.23 -1.94
C ARG A 210 -6.96 20.11 -1.96
N HIS A 211 -5.97 19.85 -1.10
CA HIS A 211 -4.67 20.55 -1.14
C HIS A 211 -3.91 20.26 -2.43
N VAL A 212 -3.94 19.01 -2.92
CA VAL A 212 -3.34 18.67 -4.22
C VAL A 212 -4.01 19.43 -5.36
N GLN A 213 -5.35 19.42 -5.41
CA GLN A 213 -6.13 20.11 -6.45
C GLN A 213 -5.94 21.63 -6.43
N ALA A 214 -5.80 22.22 -5.24
CA ALA A 214 -5.53 23.64 -5.08
C ALA A 214 -4.07 24.02 -5.35
N ASN A 215 -3.17 23.04 -5.51
CA ASN A 215 -1.73 23.22 -5.53
C ASN A 215 -1.20 24.00 -4.31
N GLU A 216 -1.81 23.73 -3.15
CA GLU A 216 -1.44 24.31 -1.86
C GLU A 216 -0.88 23.22 -0.96
N PRO A 217 0.31 23.41 -0.35
CA PRO A 217 0.88 22.38 0.52
C PRO A 217 -0.02 22.15 1.74
N PRO A 218 -0.16 20.88 2.18
CA PRO A 218 -0.88 20.58 3.40
C PRO A 218 -0.18 21.20 4.62
N PRO A 219 -0.92 21.54 5.68
CA PRO A 219 -0.32 22.09 6.89
C PRO A 219 0.69 21.11 7.50
N PRO A 220 1.76 21.62 8.13
CA PRO A 220 2.68 20.77 8.86
C PRO A 220 1.93 20.02 9.96
N ASP A 221 2.17 18.72 10.07
CA ASP A 221 1.72 17.93 11.19
C ASP A 221 2.90 17.61 12.13
N ALA A 222 2.58 17.21 13.37
CA ALA A 222 3.59 16.85 14.37
C ALA A 222 4.01 15.37 14.27
N SER A 223 3.68 14.67 13.17
CA SER A 223 4.03 13.27 12.98
C SER A 223 5.55 13.08 12.91
N GLU A 224 6.01 11.92 13.33
CA GLU A 224 7.44 11.56 13.19
C GLU A 224 7.90 11.58 11.74
N GLY A 225 7.01 11.25 10.80
CA GLY A 225 7.25 11.32 9.37
C GLY A 225 7.54 12.73 8.87
N TYR A 226 7.00 13.76 9.54
CA TYR A 226 7.28 15.17 9.23
C TYR A 226 8.55 15.67 9.94
N ILE A 227 8.72 15.33 11.22
CA ILE A 227 9.84 15.83 12.03
C ILE A 227 11.18 15.26 11.56
N LYS A 228 11.25 13.97 11.21
CA LYS A 228 12.50 13.32 10.78
C LYS A 228 13.11 13.91 9.49
N PRO A 229 12.35 14.16 8.42
CA PRO A 229 12.87 14.83 7.22
C PRO A 229 13.32 16.27 7.49
N LEU A 230 12.56 17.03 8.29
CA LEU A 230 12.96 18.38 8.70
C LEU A 230 14.29 18.35 9.49
N ALA A 231 14.41 17.50 10.49
CA ALA A 231 15.64 17.35 11.24
C ALA A 231 16.84 17.02 10.34
N ARG A 232 16.67 16.16 9.33
CA ARG A 232 17.73 15.85 8.36
C ARG A 232 18.11 17.05 7.48
N ARG A 233 17.14 17.87 7.05
CA ARG A 233 17.41 19.08 6.25
C ARG A 233 18.16 20.16 7.03
N TYR A 234 17.85 20.31 8.31
CA TYR A 234 18.43 21.38 9.13
C TYR A 234 19.66 20.95 9.94
N THR A 235 19.92 19.65 10.08
CA THR A 235 21.11 19.11 10.80
C THR A 235 22.23 18.62 9.87
N ALA A 236 22.00 18.55 8.57
CA ALA A 236 23.07 18.25 7.62
C ALA A 236 24.09 19.39 7.65
N PRO A 237 25.39 19.12 7.89
CA PRO A 237 26.42 20.16 7.84
C PRO A 237 26.39 20.78 6.44
N SER A 238 26.32 22.12 6.40
CA SER A 238 26.51 22.87 5.15
C SER A 238 27.84 22.45 4.56
N LYS A 239 27.81 21.85 3.37
CA LYS A 239 29.03 21.60 2.62
C LYS A 239 29.66 22.94 2.29
N ALA A 240 30.73 23.29 3.01
CA ALA A 240 31.61 24.38 2.69
C ALA A 240 32.42 24.06 1.41
#